data_d8002c2e7c7343f949f2bcd6d1fce879
#
_entry.id   d8002c2e7c7343f949f2bcd6d1fce879
#
_cell.length_a   1.000
_cell.length_b   1.000
_cell.length_c   1.000
_cell.angle_alpha   90.00
_cell.angle_beta   90.00
_cell.angle_gamma   90.00
#
_symmetry.space_group_name_H-M   'P 1'
#
loop_
_entity.id
_entity.type
_entity.pdbx_description
1 polymer ?
#
loop_
_entity_poly.entity_id
_entity_poly.type
_entity_poly.pdbx_seq_one_letter_code
_entity_poly.pdbx_strand_id
1 'polypeptide(L)'
;MRKLSMDELGRMSVADFKVAPKKPIVVVMDQIRSMHNVGSVFRTADAFLINGICLCGFTPQPPHRDIHKTALGATDSVDWLYYEQTTQAVMDLKAQGYKVYAIEQTEGSIPLNKFEKSDTPIALVFGNEVDGVDAEVIALCDGVIEIPQWGMKHSLNISVAAAVALWELVRS
;
A
#
# COMPACT_ATOMS: atom_id res chain seq x y z
N MET A 1 -30.11 7.87 14.56
CA MET A 1 -29.23 7.46 13.43
C MET A 1 -29.51 6.01 13.09
N ARG A 2 -29.63 5.63 11.81
CA ARG A 2 -29.76 4.25 11.35
C ARG A 2 -28.57 3.85 10.46
N LYS A 3 -28.28 2.57 10.39
CA LYS A 3 -27.28 2.05 9.44
C LYS A 3 -27.84 2.10 8.02
N LEU A 4 -26.99 2.46 7.05
CA LEU A 4 -27.32 2.34 5.64
C LEU A 4 -27.33 0.86 5.23
N SER A 5 -28.22 0.50 4.33
CA SER A 5 -28.21 -0.81 3.69
C SER A 5 -27.05 -0.91 2.67
N MET A 6 -26.74 -2.14 2.22
CA MET A 6 -25.70 -2.36 1.22
C MET A 6 -26.00 -1.63 -0.10
N ASP A 7 -27.27 -1.58 -0.50
CA ASP A 7 -27.71 -0.93 -1.73
C ASP A 7 -27.58 0.60 -1.65
N GLU A 8 -27.81 1.17 -0.45
CA GLU A 8 -27.67 2.62 -0.20
C GLU A 8 -26.20 3.09 -0.19
N LEU A 9 -25.24 2.18 -0.05
CA LEU A 9 -23.81 2.52 -0.05
C LEU A 9 -23.25 2.77 -1.46
N GLY A 10 -24.01 2.48 -2.52
CA GLY A 10 -23.64 2.81 -3.91
C GLY A 10 -22.28 2.24 -4.34
N ARG A 11 -21.96 0.99 -3.98
CA ARG A 11 -20.67 0.37 -4.28
C ARG A 11 -20.49 0.16 -5.77
N MET A 12 -19.29 0.45 -6.27
CA MET A 12 -18.91 0.19 -7.65
C MET A 12 -18.91 -1.31 -7.95
N SER A 13 -19.27 -1.68 -9.17
CA SER A 13 -18.94 -2.99 -9.71
C SER A 13 -17.43 -3.10 -10.02
N VAL A 14 -16.90 -4.30 -10.20
CA VAL A 14 -15.52 -4.50 -10.64
C VAL A 14 -15.27 -3.79 -11.97
N ALA A 15 -16.21 -3.84 -12.90
CA ALA A 15 -16.11 -3.17 -14.19
C ALA A 15 -16.02 -1.64 -14.05
N ASP A 16 -16.88 -1.05 -13.21
CA ASP A 16 -16.85 0.39 -12.94
C ASP A 16 -15.55 0.78 -12.23
N PHE A 17 -15.08 -0.03 -11.27
CA PHE A 17 -13.80 0.19 -10.62
C PHE A 17 -12.65 0.22 -11.62
N LYS A 18 -12.60 -0.71 -12.58
CA LYS A 18 -11.51 -0.79 -13.59
C LYS A 18 -11.40 0.47 -14.43
N VAL A 19 -12.51 1.10 -14.78
CA VAL A 19 -12.53 2.31 -15.63
C VAL A 19 -12.53 3.62 -14.85
N ALA A 20 -12.77 3.59 -13.55
CA ALA A 20 -12.78 4.77 -12.71
C ALA A 20 -11.39 5.43 -12.64
N PRO A 21 -11.29 6.78 -12.60
CA PRO A 21 -10.03 7.46 -12.39
C PRO A 21 -9.47 7.12 -11.00
N LYS A 22 -8.25 6.56 -10.98
CA LYS A 22 -7.58 6.14 -9.75
C LYS A 22 -6.85 7.29 -9.07
N LYS A 23 -6.71 7.18 -7.76
CA LYS A 23 -5.69 7.95 -7.04
C LYS A 23 -4.31 7.52 -7.51
N PRO A 24 -3.41 8.45 -7.89
CA PRO A 24 -2.10 8.12 -8.44
C PRO A 24 -1.13 7.64 -7.34
N ILE A 25 -1.52 6.59 -6.64
CA ILE A 25 -0.79 5.98 -5.55
C ILE A 25 -0.62 4.49 -5.86
N VAL A 26 0.60 3.97 -5.67
CA VAL A 26 0.93 2.55 -5.76
C VAL A 26 1.46 2.08 -4.42
N VAL A 27 1.06 0.88 -4.01
CA VAL A 27 1.61 0.20 -2.82
C VAL A 27 2.62 -0.84 -3.29
N VAL A 28 3.81 -0.82 -2.71
CA VAL A 28 4.85 -1.83 -2.93
C VAL A 28 5.00 -2.65 -1.65
N MET A 29 4.82 -3.95 -1.77
CA MET A 29 4.89 -4.89 -0.65
C MET A 29 6.22 -5.65 -0.72
N ASP A 30 7.19 -5.23 0.10
CA ASP A 30 8.55 -5.76 0.13
C ASP A 30 8.65 -6.98 1.06
N GLN A 31 8.75 -8.18 0.49
CA GLN A 31 9.00 -9.42 1.23
C GLN A 31 7.96 -9.69 2.34
N ILE A 32 6.68 -9.45 2.10
CA ILE A 32 5.61 -9.66 3.08
C ILE A 32 5.33 -11.16 3.24
N ARG A 33 5.22 -11.64 4.48
CA ARG A 33 4.99 -13.06 4.78
C ARG A 33 3.51 -13.42 4.87
N SER A 34 2.72 -12.54 5.43
CA SER A 34 1.33 -12.82 5.79
C SER A 34 0.37 -12.64 4.62
N MET A 35 -0.24 -13.73 4.17
CA MET A 35 -1.31 -13.73 3.16
C MET A 35 -2.52 -12.89 3.59
N HIS A 36 -2.84 -12.89 4.89
CA HIS A 36 -3.91 -12.06 5.44
C HIS A 36 -3.58 -10.57 5.35
N ASN A 37 -2.32 -10.19 5.58
CA ASN A 37 -1.89 -8.80 5.40
C ASN A 37 -1.99 -8.38 3.93
N VAL A 38 -1.55 -9.23 3.00
CA VAL A 38 -1.68 -8.99 1.56
C VAL A 38 -3.13 -8.74 1.19
N GLY A 39 -4.04 -9.65 1.56
CA GLY A 39 -5.46 -9.49 1.26
C GLY A 39 -6.10 -8.24 1.89
N SER A 40 -5.68 -7.89 3.12
CA SER A 40 -6.16 -6.68 3.79
C SER A 40 -5.68 -5.40 3.09
N VAL A 41 -4.46 -5.39 2.56
CA VAL A 41 -3.95 -4.27 1.75
C VAL A 41 -4.71 -4.15 0.44
N PHE A 42 -5.00 -5.25 -0.26
CA PHE A 42 -5.87 -5.22 -1.44
C PHE A 42 -7.23 -4.58 -1.14
N ARG A 43 -7.86 -4.98 -0.03
CA ARG A 43 -9.15 -4.42 0.39
C ARG A 43 -9.07 -2.92 0.71
N THR A 44 -7.98 -2.47 1.31
CA THR A 44 -7.76 -1.04 1.59
C THR A 44 -7.50 -0.26 0.29
N ALA A 45 -6.73 -0.83 -0.63
CA ALA A 45 -6.45 -0.25 -1.95
C ALA A 45 -7.74 -0.08 -2.77
N ASP A 46 -8.64 -1.08 -2.74
CA ASP A 46 -9.97 -0.99 -3.35
C ASP A 46 -10.78 0.15 -2.72
N ALA A 47 -10.89 0.17 -1.39
CA ALA A 47 -11.67 1.17 -0.66
C ALA A 47 -11.24 2.61 -0.95
N PHE A 48 -9.97 2.84 -1.25
CA PHE A 48 -9.39 4.17 -1.51
C PHE A 48 -9.13 4.46 -3.00
N LEU A 49 -9.56 3.57 -3.88
CA LEU A 49 -9.41 3.72 -5.33
C LEU A 49 -7.94 3.92 -5.75
N ILE A 50 -7.03 3.14 -5.15
CA ILE A 50 -5.58 3.20 -5.40
C ILE A 50 -5.26 2.64 -6.79
N ASN A 51 -4.22 3.18 -7.43
CA ASN A 51 -3.83 2.81 -8.79
C ASN A 51 -3.39 1.35 -8.93
N GLY A 52 -2.66 0.80 -7.95
CA GLY A 52 -2.24 -0.60 -8.00
C GLY A 52 -1.32 -1.03 -6.86
N ILE A 53 -0.94 -2.31 -6.90
CA ILE A 53 -0.07 -2.95 -5.93
C ILE A 53 1.07 -3.67 -6.64
N CYS A 54 2.31 -3.52 -6.15
CA CYS A 54 3.46 -4.34 -6.53
C CYS A 54 3.72 -5.35 -5.40
N LEU A 55 3.71 -6.63 -5.75
CA LEU A 55 4.04 -7.74 -4.85
C LEU A 55 5.47 -8.16 -5.15
N CYS A 56 6.38 -8.09 -4.17
CA CYS A 56 7.80 -8.26 -4.42
C CYS A 56 8.40 -9.42 -3.62
N GLY A 57 9.36 -10.11 -4.24
CA GLY A 57 10.09 -11.21 -3.64
C GLY A 57 9.17 -12.38 -3.27
N PHE A 58 9.24 -12.85 -2.03
CA PHE A 58 8.40 -13.94 -1.56
C PHE A 58 6.99 -13.50 -1.10
N THR A 59 6.61 -12.26 -1.33
CA THR A 59 5.23 -11.80 -1.04
C THR A 59 4.22 -12.68 -1.75
N PRO A 60 3.24 -13.29 -1.04
CA PRO A 60 2.25 -14.17 -1.64
C PRO A 60 1.40 -13.45 -2.68
N GLN A 61 1.10 -14.16 -3.76
CA GLN A 61 0.35 -13.64 -4.90
C GLN A 61 -1.06 -14.25 -4.96
N PRO A 62 -2.07 -13.48 -5.43
CA PRO A 62 -3.33 -14.08 -5.85
C PRO A 62 -3.15 -15.02 -7.05
N PRO A 63 -4.02 -16.06 -7.25
CA PRO A 63 -5.10 -16.42 -6.34
C PRO A 63 -4.59 -17.29 -5.18
N HIS A 64 -4.97 -16.95 -3.96
CA HIS A 64 -4.71 -17.78 -2.78
C HIS A 64 -5.87 -17.68 -1.79
N ARG A 65 -6.29 -18.82 -1.21
CA ARG A 65 -7.44 -18.89 -0.29
C ARG A 65 -7.36 -17.90 0.86
N ASP A 66 -6.19 -17.77 1.49
CA ASP A 66 -6.03 -16.93 2.68
C ASP A 66 -5.89 -15.43 2.33
N ILE A 67 -5.47 -15.11 1.11
CA ILE A 67 -5.57 -13.75 0.57
C ILE A 67 -7.05 -13.39 0.34
N HIS A 68 -7.82 -14.28 -0.31
CA HIS A 68 -9.24 -14.06 -0.59
C HIS A 68 -10.08 -13.83 0.66
N LYS A 69 -9.75 -14.50 1.79
CA LYS A 69 -10.46 -14.32 3.07
C LYS A 69 -10.50 -12.89 3.56
N THR A 70 -9.46 -12.12 3.33
CA THR A 70 -9.32 -10.73 3.80
C THR A 70 -9.52 -9.71 2.68
N ALA A 71 -9.19 -10.06 1.44
CA ALA A 71 -9.38 -9.19 0.28
C ALA A 71 -10.86 -9.01 -0.10
N LEU A 72 -11.72 -10.02 0.16
CA LEU A 72 -13.17 -9.98 -0.13
C LEU A 72 -13.50 -9.53 -1.57
N GLY A 73 -12.76 -10.06 -2.56
CA GLY A 73 -12.94 -9.75 -3.97
C GLY A 73 -12.07 -8.59 -4.49
N ALA A 74 -11.37 -7.85 -3.64
CA ALA A 74 -10.53 -6.73 -4.06
C ALA A 74 -9.34 -7.15 -4.95
N THR A 75 -8.96 -8.42 -4.98
CA THR A 75 -7.97 -8.95 -5.94
C THR A 75 -8.45 -8.94 -7.38
N ASP A 76 -9.75 -8.84 -7.62
CA ASP A 76 -10.34 -8.78 -8.96
C ASP A 76 -10.48 -7.34 -9.47
N SER A 77 -10.62 -6.37 -8.54
CA SER A 77 -10.77 -4.94 -8.84
C SER A 77 -9.43 -4.22 -8.94
N VAL A 78 -8.54 -4.39 -7.95
CA VAL A 78 -7.25 -3.69 -7.88
C VAL A 78 -6.23 -4.35 -8.79
N ASP A 79 -5.59 -3.56 -9.66
CA ASP A 79 -4.49 -4.03 -10.51
C ASP A 79 -3.25 -4.29 -9.68
N TRP A 80 -2.52 -5.37 -10.03
CA TRP A 80 -1.29 -5.72 -9.36
C TRP A 80 -0.27 -6.33 -10.30
N LEU A 81 1.01 -6.16 -9.94
CA LEU A 81 2.15 -6.75 -10.63
C LEU A 81 3.03 -7.50 -9.64
N TYR A 82 3.71 -8.52 -10.11
CA TYR A 82 4.74 -9.20 -9.35
C TYR A 82 6.13 -8.80 -9.84
N TYR A 83 7.05 -8.61 -8.89
CA TYR A 83 8.47 -8.39 -9.14
C TYR A 83 9.30 -9.37 -8.32
N GLU A 84 10.28 -10.00 -8.93
CA GLU A 84 11.21 -10.88 -8.22
C GLU A 84 12.04 -10.09 -7.20
N GLN A 85 12.38 -8.85 -7.52
CA GLN A 85 13.17 -7.95 -6.68
C GLN A 85 12.43 -6.62 -6.48
N THR A 86 12.36 -6.17 -5.23
CA THR A 86 11.72 -4.90 -4.87
C THR A 86 12.46 -3.70 -5.48
N THR A 87 13.78 -3.79 -5.59
CA THR A 87 14.62 -2.77 -6.23
C THR A 87 14.19 -2.50 -7.68
N GLN A 88 13.82 -3.56 -8.43
CA GLN A 88 13.33 -3.42 -9.79
C GLN A 88 11.97 -2.69 -9.82
N ALA A 89 11.05 -3.04 -8.92
CA ALA A 89 9.75 -2.36 -8.81
C ALA A 89 9.94 -0.85 -8.54
N VAL A 90 10.84 -0.51 -7.63
CA VAL A 90 11.18 0.89 -7.30
C VAL A 90 11.73 1.63 -8.52
N MET A 91 12.69 1.03 -9.23
CA MET A 91 13.27 1.65 -10.42
C MET A 91 12.24 1.87 -11.53
N ASP A 92 11.38 0.89 -11.78
CA ASP A 92 10.33 0.99 -12.81
C ASP A 92 9.29 2.06 -12.46
N LEU A 93 8.89 2.15 -11.19
CA LEU A 93 7.98 3.20 -10.72
C LEU A 93 8.60 4.60 -10.84
N LYS A 94 9.88 4.75 -10.50
CA LYS A 94 10.60 6.02 -10.70
C LYS A 94 10.70 6.40 -12.18
N ALA A 95 10.94 5.44 -13.06
CA ALA A 95 10.95 5.65 -14.51
C ALA A 95 9.57 6.09 -15.05
N GLN A 96 8.47 5.66 -14.39
CA GLN A 96 7.10 6.09 -14.67
C GLN A 96 6.73 7.44 -14.04
N GLY A 97 7.65 8.09 -13.34
CA GLY A 97 7.45 9.42 -12.74
C GLY A 97 6.91 9.39 -11.32
N TYR A 98 6.83 8.23 -10.66
CA TYR A 98 6.46 8.15 -9.25
C TYR A 98 7.58 8.65 -8.34
N LYS A 99 7.21 9.37 -7.29
CA LYS A 99 8.06 9.54 -6.11
C LYS A 99 7.87 8.36 -5.18
N VAL A 100 8.95 7.69 -4.83
CA VAL A 100 8.91 6.46 -4.04
C VAL A 100 9.37 6.73 -2.61
N TYR A 101 8.55 6.39 -1.63
CA TYR A 101 8.85 6.56 -0.21
C TYR A 101 8.74 5.22 0.52
N ALA A 102 9.72 4.90 1.35
CA ALA A 102 9.61 3.79 2.28
C ALA A 102 8.79 4.21 3.52
N ILE A 103 7.92 3.35 4.00
CA ILE A 103 7.23 3.52 5.28
C ILE A 103 8.05 2.77 6.34
N GLU A 104 8.91 3.50 7.05
CA GLU A 104 9.87 2.93 7.98
C GLU A 104 10.31 3.97 9.02
N GLN A 105 11.01 3.53 10.06
CA GLN A 105 11.61 4.40 11.08
C GLN A 105 13.11 4.48 10.84
N THR A 106 13.57 5.61 10.31
CA THR A 106 15.01 5.85 10.05
C THR A 106 15.42 7.23 10.54
N GLU A 107 16.72 7.43 10.70
CA GLU A 107 17.25 8.76 10.91
C GLU A 107 16.91 9.65 9.71
N GLY A 108 16.29 10.81 9.97
CA GLY A 108 15.87 11.75 8.94
C GLY A 108 14.55 11.42 8.26
N SER A 109 13.76 10.45 8.76
CA SER A 109 12.41 10.18 8.26
C SER A 109 11.48 11.40 8.46
N ILE A 110 10.51 11.52 7.56
CA ILE A 110 9.49 12.57 7.62
C ILE A 110 8.27 12.03 8.38
N PRO A 111 7.84 12.62 9.49
CA PRO A 111 6.59 12.22 10.13
C PRO A 111 5.39 12.32 9.16
N LEU A 112 4.57 11.29 9.08
CA LEU A 112 3.44 11.22 8.14
C LEU A 112 2.51 12.43 8.24
N ASN A 113 2.25 12.93 9.43
CA ASN A 113 1.42 14.11 9.68
C ASN A 113 2.08 15.45 9.28
N LYS A 114 3.35 15.42 8.86
CA LYS A 114 4.09 16.56 8.32
C LYS A 114 4.48 16.36 6.84
N PHE A 115 4.10 15.22 6.27
CA PHE A 115 4.38 14.95 4.88
C PHE A 115 3.48 15.79 3.99
N GLU A 116 4.10 16.64 3.17
CA GLU A 116 3.41 17.48 2.20
C GLU A 116 3.31 16.75 0.86
N LYS A 117 2.10 16.38 0.49
CA LYS A 117 1.81 15.74 -0.79
C LYS A 117 1.90 16.76 -1.91
N SER A 118 2.62 16.40 -2.96
CA SER A 118 2.62 17.11 -4.24
C SER A 118 1.64 16.45 -5.23
N ASP A 119 1.45 17.07 -6.40
CA ASP A 119 0.66 16.48 -7.51
C ASP A 119 1.37 15.28 -8.18
N THR A 120 2.60 15.01 -7.80
CA THR A 120 3.38 13.89 -8.34
C THR A 120 2.80 12.55 -7.86
N PRO A 121 2.66 11.55 -8.74
CA PRO A 121 2.29 10.20 -8.33
C PRO A 121 3.23 9.64 -7.25
N ILE A 122 2.68 8.92 -6.28
CA ILE A 122 3.42 8.43 -5.12
C ILE A 122 3.37 6.90 -5.06
N ALA A 123 4.52 6.28 -4.78
CA ALA A 123 4.59 4.88 -4.40
C ALA A 123 5.05 4.75 -2.93
N LEU A 124 4.37 3.92 -2.16
CA LEU A 124 4.71 3.63 -0.77
C LEU A 124 5.20 2.20 -0.64
N VAL A 125 6.42 2.02 -0.15
CA VAL A 125 7.02 0.71 0.11
C VAL A 125 6.79 0.32 1.58
N PHE A 126 6.18 -0.85 1.78
CA PHE A 126 5.96 -1.44 3.09
C PHE A 126 6.81 -2.71 3.21
N GLY A 127 7.56 -2.80 4.28
CA GLY A 127 8.53 -3.87 4.48
C GLY A 127 7.99 -5.08 5.22
N ASN A 128 8.85 -6.07 5.29
CA ASN A 128 8.68 -7.33 6.00
C ASN A 128 8.32 -7.10 7.48
N GLU A 129 7.51 -8.02 8.03
CA GLU A 129 7.02 -7.93 9.42
C GLU A 129 8.12 -8.10 10.48
N VAL A 130 9.29 -8.57 10.10
CA VAL A 130 10.43 -8.81 11.01
C VAL A 130 11.54 -7.81 10.77
N ASP A 131 11.94 -7.65 9.52
CA ASP A 131 13.16 -6.93 9.15
C ASP A 131 12.87 -5.51 8.63
N GLY A 132 11.59 -5.17 8.39
CA GLY A 132 11.20 -3.89 7.79
C GLY A 132 11.47 -3.85 6.29
N VAL A 133 11.67 -2.65 5.75
CA VAL A 133 12.05 -2.43 4.35
C VAL A 133 13.56 -2.68 4.19
N ASP A 134 13.94 -3.44 3.17
CA ASP A 134 15.34 -3.72 2.89
C ASP A 134 16.17 -2.44 2.69
N ALA A 135 17.38 -2.43 3.23
CA ALA A 135 18.27 -1.26 3.17
C ALA A 135 18.62 -0.84 1.73
N GLU A 136 18.76 -1.79 0.81
CA GLU A 136 18.99 -1.50 -0.61
C GLU A 136 17.78 -0.83 -1.25
N VAL A 137 16.58 -1.22 -0.84
CA VAL A 137 15.32 -0.61 -1.28
C VAL A 137 15.19 0.82 -0.74
N ILE A 138 15.48 1.02 0.55
CA ILE A 138 15.47 2.35 1.18
C ILE A 138 16.43 3.30 0.45
N ALA A 139 17.63 2.82 0.09
CA ALA A 139 18.65 3.62 -0.61
C ALA A 139 18.19 4.10 -2.00
N LEU A 140 17.24 3.41 -2.64
CA LEU A 140 16.65 3.80 -3.92
C LEU A 140 15.43 4.72 -3.79
N CYS A 141 14.83 4.81 -2.61
CA CYS A 141 13.68 5.66 -2.36
C CYS A 141 14.03 7.16 -2.40
N ASP A 142 13.04 7.99 -2.69
CA ASP A 142 13.19 9.46 -2.64
C ASP A 142 13.15 10.01 -1.20
N GLY A 143 12.75 9.18 -0.25
CA GLY A 143 12.75 9.47 1.17
C GLY A 143 12.06 8.39 1.99
N VAL A 144 12.01 8.61 3.29
CA VAL A 144 11.35 7.72 4.25
C VAL A 144 10.29 8.51 5.01
N ILE A 145 9.11 7.92 5.14
CA ILE A 145 8.01 8.48 5.92
C ILE A 145 7.78 7.56 7.11
N GLU A 146 7.70 8.13 8.31
CA GLU A 146 7.35 7.39 9.51
C GLU A 146 5.93 7.70 10.00
N ILE A 147 5.24 6.69 10.51
CA ILE A 147 4.00 6.87 11.24
C ILE A 147 4.37 7.11 12.71
N PRO A 148 4.16 8.32 13.27
CA PRO A 148 4.51 8.59 14.66
C PRO A 148 3.78 7.65 15.63
N GLN A 149 4.52 7.07 16.57
CA GLN A 149 4.01 6.14 17.56
C GLN A 149 4.47 6.57 18.97
N TRP A 150 3.59 6.45 19.96
CA TRP A 150 3.87 6.87 21.34
C TRP A 150 3.69 5.74 22.36
N GLY A 151 3.45 4.53 21.86
CA GLY A 151 3.23 3.35 22.69
C GLY A 151 4.51 2.58 23.01
N MET A 152 4.36 1.46 23.71
CA MET A 152 5.47 0.56 24.03
C MET A 152 5.95 -0.26 22.82
N LYS A 153 5.08 -0.52 21.86
CA LYS A 153 5.44 -1.26 20.63
C LYS A 153 6.11 -0.34 19.64
N HIS A 154 7.08 -0.89 18.89
CA HIS A 154 7.90 -0.13 17.94
C HIS A 154 7.39 -0.20 16.49
N SER A 155 6.35 -0.99 16.22
CA SER A 155 5.79 -1.14 14.88
C SER A 155 4.29 -1.39 14.89
N LEU A 156 3.61 -0.98 13.83
CA LEU A 156 2.24 -1.35 13.52
C LEU A 156 2.22 -2.62 12.64
N ASN A 157 1.13 -3.37 12.69
CA ASN A 157 0.87 -4.37 11.66
C ASN A 157 0.88 -3.69 10.28
N ILE A 158 1.50 -4.32 9.28
CA ILE A 158 1.67 -3.72 7.95
C ILE A 158 0.35 -3.29 7.31
N SER A 159 -0.71 -4.09 7.42
CA SER A 159 -2.00 -3.72 6.82
C SER A 159 -2.65 -2.51 7.51
N VAL A 160 -2.38 -2.33 8.79
CA VAL A 160 -2.78 -1.14 9.57
C VAL A 160 -1.93 0.06 9.15
N ALA A 161 -0.61 -0.10 9.07
CA ALA A 161 0.29 0.95 8.61
C ALA A 161 -0.08 1.43 7.19
N ALA A 162 -0.37 0.49 6.29
CA ALA A 162 -0.83 0.80 4.94
C ALA A 162 -2.14 1.60 4.95
N ALA A 163 -3.13 1.19 5.75
CA ALA A 163 -4.40 1.92 5.84
C ALA A 163 -4.22 3.34 6.38
N VAL A 164 -3.38 3.53 7.39
CA VAL A 164 -3.09 4.86 7.97
C VAL A 164 -2.38 5.75 6.95
N ALA A 165 -1.32 5.25 6.31
CA ALA A 165 -0.56 6.02 5.33
C ALA A 165 -1.40 6.37 4.09
N LEU A 166 -2.16 5.41 3.56
CA LEU A 166 -3.04 5.63 2.42
C LEU A 166 -4.16 6.63 2.74
N TRP A 167 -4.79 6.51 3.92
CA TRP A 167 -5.81 7.48 4.34
C TRP A 167 -5.26 8.91 4.38
N GLU A 168 -4.07 9.11 4.93
CA GLU A 168 -3.43 10.43 4.98
C GLU A 168 -3.24 11.00 3.56
N LEU A 169 -2.79 10.18 2.62
CA LEU A 169 -2.55 10.62 1.24
C LEU A 169 -3.83 10.86 0.42
N VAL A 170 -4.93 10.17 0.72
CA VAL A 170 -6.18 10.33 -0.08
C VAL A 170 -7.10 11.40 0.46
N ARG A 171 -7.02 11.75 1.75
CA ARG A 171 -7.86 12.77 2.39
C ARG A 171 -7.37 14.20 2.14
N SER A 172 -6.10 14.36 1.79
CA SER A 172 -5.43 15.65 1.55
C SER A 172 -5.66 16.17 0.13
#